data_af69bb41101faa2559037385117008c6
#
_entry.id   af69bb41101faa2559037385117008c6
#
_cell.length_a   1.000
_cell.length_b   1.000
_cell.length_c   1.000
_cell.angle_alpha   90.00
_cell.angle_beta   90.00
_cell.angle_gamma   90.00
#
_symmetry.space_group_name_H-M   'P 1'
#
loop_
_entity.id
_entity.type
_entity.pdbx_description
1 polymer ?
#
loop_
_entity_poly.entity_id
_entity_poly.type
_entity_poly.pdbx_seq_one_letter_code
_entity_poly.pdbx_strand_id
1 'polypeptide(L)'
;MDQELFNPQSSSVTSSRILYTPSPFARTSLLHLQEVGSLQAIHPHTSTRTNLTSFLCFVVLSGNGILTYERTTYELSAGDCVFIDCRKAYSHSTGYSTDENNTSVNNTSISTSACVNETACEKDADASQSTDTPSASLWSLQWCHFYAPSLPAIYEKYKERGGRPVFHPTDIEPFTTLLADIYDLASSSDYIRDMRINEKLGTLLTLLMEQSWHPESVTVSRKRMELAAVKEYLDEHYTEKLTLDDLAEKFFINKFYLSKIFKETYGTTVNNYLISKRITRAKQLLRFTDMTVDEVGAAVGMGDANYFSRMFRKVEGISPREYRKQW
;
A
#
# COMPACT_ATOMS: atom_id res chain seq x y z
N MET A 1 21.72 2.13 30.30
CA MET A 1 21.03 3.11 31.14
C MET A 1 20.09 3.92 30.25
N ASP A 2 19.18 3.26 29.49
CA ASP A 2 18.24 3.90 28.54
C ASP A 2 16.94 3.11 28.38
N GLN A 3 16.51 2.38 29.43
CA GLN A 3 15.26 1.60 29.40
C GLN A 3 14.08 2.30 30.08
N GLU A 4 14.23 3.52 30.58
CA GLU A 4 13.18 4.20 31.36
C GLU A 4 12.42 5.32 30.62
N LEU A 5 12.73 5.62 29.36
CA LEU A 5 12.06 6.70 28.62
C LEU A 5 10.69 6.31 28.03
N PHE A 6 10.34 5.04 28.03
CA PHE A 6 9.03 4.56 27.62
C PHE A 6 8.49 3.60 28.70
N ASN A 7 7.69 4.14 29.61
CA ASN A 7 6.97 3.32 30.57
C ASN A 7 5.98 2.40 29.80
N PRO A 8 6.24 1.08 29.66
CA PRO A 8 5.39 0.17 28.91
C PRO A 8 4.13 -0.22 29.67
N GLN A 9 3.89 0.37 30.84
CA GLN A 9 2.75 0.06 31.69
C GLN A 9 1.85 1.28 31.94
N SER A 10 1.27 1.84 30.87
CA SER A 10 -0.10 2.28 31.08
C SER A 10 -0.92 0.98 31.08
N SER A 11 -1.66 0.73 32.13
CA SER A 11 -2.49 -0.48 32.35
C SER A 11 -3.57 -0.75 31.27
N SER A 12 -3.58 0.02 30.21
CA SER A 12 -4.58 0.02 29.15
C SER A 12 -4.11 -0.55 27.82
N VAL A 13 -2.79 -0.61 27.55
CA VAL A 13 -2.26 -1.04 26.26
C VAL A 13 -0.95 -1.82 26.44
N THR A 14 -0.89 -3.02 25.88
CA THR A 14 0.36 -3.75 25.71
C THR A 14 0.85 -3.52 24.29
N SER A 15 2.06 -3.02 24.12
CA SER A 15 2.66 -2.84 22.79
C SER A 15 4.08 -3.39 22.76
N SER A 16 4.40 -4.03 21.63
CA SER A 16 5.76 -4.40 21.25
C SER A 16 6.16 -3.52 20.08
N ARG A 17 7.22 -2.72 20.25
CA ARG A 17 7.59 -1.67 19.28
C ARG A 17 9.08 -1.62 19.07
N ILE A 18 9.49 -1.55 17.80
CA ILE A 18 10.90 -1.32 17.41
C ILE A 18 10.94 -0.02 16.63
N LEU A 19 11.64 0.98 17.16
CA LEU A 19 12.07 2.17 16.43
C LEU A 19 13.34 1.81 15.66
N TYR A 20 13.26 1.88 14.33
CA TYR A 20 14.34 1.45 13.45
C TYR A 20 15.10 2.63 12.88
N THR A 21 16.41 2.55 12.91
CA THR A 21 17.30 3.55 12.29
C THR A 21 17.96 2.94 11.06
N PRO A 22 17.45 3.21 9.85
CA PRO A 22 18.06 2.70 8.62
C PRO A 22 19.41 3.37 8.36
N SER A 23 20.30 2.66 7.65
CA SER A 23 21.58 3.22 7.20
C SER A 23 21.38 4.43 6.27
N PRO A 24 22.37 5.32 6.12
CA PRO A 24 22.31 6.43 5.16
C PRO A 24 22.00 5.97 3.73
N PHE A 25 22.57 4.85 3.29
CA PHE A 25 22.29 4.23 2.01
C PHE A 25 20.80 3.82 1.88
N ALA A 26 20.27 3.15 2.89
CA ALA A 26 18.86 2.71 2.87
C ALA A 26 17.90 3.90 2.80
N ARG A 27 18.17 4.99 3.52
CA ARG A 27 17.34 6.20 3.51
C ARG A 27 17.22 6.85 2.14
N THR A 28 18.27 6.80 1.34
CA THR A 28 18.33 7.46 0.03
C THR A 28 17.91 6.57 -1.13
N SER A 29 18.12 5.26 -1.00
CA SER A 29 18.08 4.34 -2.14
C SER A 29 17.09 3.20 -2.02
N LEU A 30 16.58 2.90 -0.82
CA LEU A 30 15.73 1.75 -0.55
C LEU A 30 14.37 2.16 0.03
N LEU A 31 13.42 1.23 -0.04
CA LEU A 31 12.33 1.22 0.92
C LEU A 31 12.94 0.93 2.29
N HIS A 32 12.70 1.80 3.26
CA HIS A 32 13.28 1.64 4.57
C HIS A 32 12.23 1.75 5.67
N LEU A 33 12.41 0.90 6.66
CA LEU A 33 11.60 0.87 7.85
C LEU A 33 11.93 2.07 8.75
N GLN A 34 10.93 2.58 9.45
CA GLN A 34 11.09 3.57 10.51
C GLN A 34 10.61 3.02 11.85
N GLU A 35 9.53 2.27 11.83
CA GLU A 35 8.93 1.68 13.01
C GLU A 35 8.13 0.43 12.63
N VAL A 36 8.14 -0.58 13.47
CA VAL A 36 7.29 -1.77 13.36
C VAL A 36 6.87 -2.24 14.74
N GLY A 37 5.67 -2.80 14.85
CA GLY A 37 5.21 -3.29 16.13
C GLY A 37 3.84 -3.96 16.10
N SER A 38 3.42 -4.36 17.29
CA SER A 38 2.09 -4.86 17.58
C SER A 38 1.51 -4.15 18.80
N LEU A 39 0.19 -4.03 18.84
CA LEU A 39 -0.53 -3.40 19.95
C LEU A 39 -1.71 -4.28 20.31
N GLN A 40 -1.94 -4.41 21.61
CA GLN A 40 -3.13 -5.00 22.19
C GLN A 40 -3.69 -4.04 23.22
N ALA A 41 -4.87 -3.50 22.96
CA ALA A 41 -5.56 -2.59 23.87
C ALA A 41 -6.63 -3.36 24.64
N ILE A 42 -6.60 -3.27 25.96
CA ILE A 42 -7.61 -3.83 26.88
C ILE A 42 -8.55 -2.74 27.44
N HIS A 43 -8.21 -1.48 27.22
CA HIS A 43 -9.03 -0.31 27.54
C HIS A 43 -9.06 0.65 26.34
N PRO A 44 -10.01 1.60 26.30
CA PRO A 44 -10.09 2.59 25.24
C PRO A 44 -8.76 3.32 25.02
N HIS A 45 -8.29 3.32 23.78
CA HIS A 45 -7.02 3.91 23.37
C HIS A 45 -7.20 4.74 22.11
N THR A 46 -6.60 5.93 22.07
CA THR A 46 -6.56 6.80 20.89
C THR A 46 -5.14 7.24 20.59
N SER A 47 -4.75 7.12 19.34
CA SER A 47 -3.48 7.64 18.83
C SER A 47 -3.73 8.66 17.73
N THR A 48 -3.18 9.87 17.90
CA THR A 48 -3.30 10.95 16.92
C THR A 48 -1.92 11.35 16.42
N ARG A 49 -1.75 11.47 15.11
CA ARG A 49 -0.48 11.81 14.45
C ARG A 49 -0.70 12.82 13.34
N THR A 50 0.31 13.67 13.12
CA THR A 50 0.31 14.65 12.01
C THR A 50 1.73 14.83 11.47
N ASN A 51 1.85 15.08 10.16
CA ASN A 51 3.10 15.49 9.49
C ASN A 51 4.29 14.52 9.67
N LEU A 52 4.02 13.21 9.72
CA LEU A 52 5.10 12.22 9.70
C LEU A 52 5.54 11.96 8.25
N THR A 53 6.83 12.05 7.99
CA THR A 53 7.40 11.65 6.69
C THR A 53 7.48 10.12 6.63
N SER A 54 6.32 9.47 6.56
CA SER A 54 6.17 8.02 6.51
C SER A 54 4.86 7.62 5.84
N PHE A 55 4.77 6.35 5.50
CA PHE A 55 3.52 5.67 5.18
C PHE A 55 3.27 4.60 6.23
N LEU A 56 2.02 4.43 6.60
CA LEU A 56 1.59 3.46 7.59
C LEU A 56 0.81 2.35 6.90
N CYS A 57 1.24 1.11 7.16
CA CYS A 57 0.42 -0.06 6.93
C CYS A 57 0.13 -0.71 8.28
N PHE A 58 -1.14 -0.98 8.59
CA PHE A 58 -1.51 -1.79 9.72
C PHE A 58 -2.66 -2.75 9.41
N VAL A 59 -2.74 -3.80 10.20
CA VAL A 59 -3.71 -4.88 10.09
C VAL A 59 -4.42 -5.03 11.43
N VAL A 60 -5.74 -5.08 11.40
CA VAL A 60 -6.57 -5.37 12.58
C VAL A 60 -6.67 -6.88 12.75
N LEU A 61 -6.08 -7.39 13.83
CA LEU A 61 -6.08 -8.83 14.13
C LEU A 61 -7.34 -9.27 14.87
N SER A 62 -7.83 -8.42 15.77
CA SER A 62 -9.06 -8.68 16.55
C SER A 62 -9.66 -7.37 17.04
N GLY A 63 -10.96 -7.42 17.38
CA GLY A 63 -11.71 -6.28 17.90
C GLY A 63 -12.12 -5.29 16.83
N ASN A 64 -12.55 -4.10 17.27
CA ASN A 64 -13.08 -3.03 16.43
C ASN A 64 -12.40 -1.72 16.75
N GLY A 65 -12.33 -0.84 15.74
CA GLY A 65 -11.76 0.49 15.92
C GLY A 65 -12.29 1.50 14.91
N ILE A 66 -11.77 2.71 15.02
CA ILE A 66 -12.11 3.83 14.15
C ILE A 66 -10.81 4.45 13.63
N LEU A 67 -10.73 4.66 12.34
CA LEU A 67 -9.70 5.47 11.71
C LEU A 67 -10.33 6.77 11.20
N THR A 68 -9.80 7.92 11.60
CA THR A 68 -10.08 9.20 10.93
C THR A 68 -8.88 9.59 10.10
N TYR A 69 -9.08 9.74 8.78
CA TYR A 69 -8.05 10.10 7.83
C TYR A 69 -8.59 11.09 6.79
N GLU A 70 -7.88 12.19 6.53
CA GLU A 70 -8.31 13.26 5.61
C GLU A 70 -9.78 13.70 5.82
N ARG A 71 -10.22 13.85 7.08
CA ARG A 71 -11.58 14.23 7.50
C ARG A 71 -12.65 13.15 7.24
N THR A 72 -12.28 11.97 6.81
CA THR A 72 -13.19 10.83 6.63
C THR A 72 -12.99 9.87 7.77
N THR A 73 -14.07 9.37 8.33
CA THR A 73 -14.07 8.36 9.39
C THR A 73 -14.39 7.00 8.80
N TYR A 74 -13.58 6.01 9.15
CA TYR A 74 -13.71 4.62 8.74
C TYR A 74 -13.89 3.75 9.97
N GLU A 75 -14.91 2.92 9.97
CA GLU A 75 -15.05 1.85 10.96
C GLU A 75 -14.13 0.70 10.56
N LEU A 76 -13.44 0.13 11.53
CA LEU A 76 -12.49 -0.96 11.34
C LEU A 76 -12.94 -2.18 12.16
N SER A 77 -12.76 -3.34 11.57
CA SER A 77 -13.02 -4.64 12.18
C SER A 77 -11.85 -5.60 11.95
N ALA A 78 -11.87 -6.73 12.67
CA ALA A 78 -10.88 -7.77 12.46
C ALA A 78 -10.82 -8.20 10.98
N GLY A 79 -9.62 -8.29 10.44
CA GLY A 79 -9.35 -8.56 9.03
C GLY A 79 -9.14 -7.32 8.16
N ASP A 80 -9.47 -6.12 8.65
CA ASP A 80 -9.24 -4.90 7.89
C ASP A 80 -7.76 -4.51 7.88
N CYS A 81 -7.34 -4.02 6.72
CA CYS A 81 -6.03 -3.46 6.47
C CYS A 81 -6.13 -1.97 6.18
N VAL A 82 -5.13 -1.23 6.62
CA VAL A 82 -5.02 0.21 6.40
C VAL A 82 -3.71 0.51 5.68
N PHE A 83 -3.78 1.38 4.66
CA PHE A 83 -2.60 1.95 4.01
C PHE A 83 -2.79 3.44 3.76
N ILE A 84 -2.04 4.27 4.48
CA ILE A 84 -2.18 5.73 4.47
C ILE A 84 -0.85 6.48 4.38
N ASP A 85 -0.93 7.71 3.87
CA ASP A 85 0.14 8.70 3.85
C ASP A 85 0.11 9.51 5.15
N CYS A 86 1.06 9.27 6.05
CA CYS A 86 1.14 9.92 7.36
C CYS A 86 1.57 11.40 7.34
N ARG A 87 1.91 11.94 6.18
CA ARG A 87 2.07 13.40 6.01
C ARG A 87 0.74 14.13 6.17
N LYS A 88 -0.38 13.41 6.01
CA LYS A 88 -1.73 13.85 6.32
C LYS A 88 -2.08 13.57 7.78
N ALA A 89 -2.98 14.37 8.35
CA ALA A 89 -3.47 14.14 9.69
C ALA A 89 -4.31 12.85 9.74
N TYR A 90 -4.05 12.03 10.75
CA TYR A 90 -4.85 10.85 11.03
C TYR A 90 -4.93 10.56 12.53
N SER A 91 -5.96 9.86 12.92
CA SER A 91 -6.09 9.28 14.26
C SER A 91 -6.75 7.92 14.15
N HIS A 92 -6.37 7.02 15.04
CA HIS A 92 -7.07 5.75 15.22
C HIS A 92 -7.36 5.51 16.68
N SER A 93 -8.49 4.90 16.97
CA SER A 93 -8.95 4.59 18.32
C SER A 93 -9.64 3.23 18.36
N THR A 94 -9.65 2.63 19.55
CA THR A 94 -10.50 1.46 19.82
C THR A 94 -11.97 1.83 19.64
N GLY A 95 -12.78 0.89 19.12
CA GLY A 95 -14.24 1.00 19.14
C GLY A 95 -14.79 0.96 20.56
N TYR A 96 -15.98 1.46 20.73
CA TYR A 96 -16.71 1.26 21.97
C TYR A 96 -17.30 -0.15 21.98
N SER A 97 -17.15 -0.91 23.09
CA SER A 97 -17.95 -2.10 23.28
C SER A 97 -19.40 -1.64 23.49
N THR A 98 -20.27 -1.93 22.56
CA THR A 98 -21.69 -1.86 22.79
C THR A 98 -22.08 -3.07 23.64
N ASP A 99 -21.90 -2.99 24.94
CA ASP A 99 -22.64 -3.85 25.86
C ASP A 99 -24.11 -3.42 25.74
N GLU A 100 -24.86 -4.16 24.94
CA GLU A 100 -26.32 -4.11 24.97
C GLU A 100 -26.81 -4.64 26.33
N ASN A 101 -26.86 -3.76 27.30
CA ASN A 101 -27.79 -3.79 28.42
C ASN A 101 -27.52 -2.61 29.34
N ASN A 102 -28.01 -1.43 28.99
CA ASN A 102 -28.69 -0.60 29.98
C ASN A 102 -29.54 0.51 29.35
N THR A 103 -30.81 0.42 29.69
CA THR A 103 -31.92 1.32 29.45
C THR A 103 -31.61 2.78 29.76
N SER A 104 -32.04 3.64 28.81
CA SER A 104 -32.54 5.01 28.99
C SER A 104 -31.93 5.87 30.11
N VAL A 105 -31.44 7.06 29.77
CA VAL A 105 -31.91 8.35 30.34
C VAL A 105 -31.19 9.56 29.72
N ASN A 106 -31.99 10.40 29.10
CA ASN A 106 -31.93 11.87 29.03
C ASN A 106 -30.72 12.67 28.54
N ASN A 107 -30.99 13.37 27.43
CA ASN A 107 -30.48 14.70 27.13
C ASN A 107 -30.38 15.61 28.34
N THR A 108 -29.21 16.15 28.64
CA THR A 108 -29.09 17.49 29.20
C THR A 108 -27.73 18.10 28.87
N SER A 109 -27.77 19.23 28.21
CA SER A 109 -26.71 20.20 28.06
C SER A 109 -26.09 20.63 29.37
N ILE A 110 -24.76 20.66 29.51
CA ILE A 110 -24.15 21.36 30.67
C ILE A 110 -22.92 22.14 30.27
N SER A 111 -23.01 23.38 30.66
CA SER A 111 -22.00 24.41 30.78
C SER A 111 -20.92 24.10 31.83
N THR A 112 -19.73 24.65 31.59
CA THR A 112 -18.60 24.95 32.48
C THR A 112 -18.95 25.26 33.93
N SER A 113 -18.19 24.73 34.91
CA SER A 113 -17.52 25.53 35.95
C SER A 113 -16.66 24.68 36.91
N ALA A 114 -15.69 25.33 37.45
CA ALA A 114 -14.52 24.91 38.19
C ALA A 114 -14.77 24.57 39.68
N CYS A 115 -13.75 23.94 40.26
CA CYS A 115 -13.14 24.09 41.61
C CYS A 115 -13.57 23.23 42.83
N VAL A 116 -12.54 22.56 43.34
CA VAL A 116 -11.98 22.55 44.73
C VAL A 116 -12.48 21.54 45.75
N ASN A 117 -11.49 20.71 46.18
CA ASN A 117 -11.15 20.21 47.55
C ASN A 117 -12.04 19.29 48.38
N GLU A 118 -11.38 18.24 48.79
CA GLU A 118 -11.01 17.75 50.15
C GLU A 118 -11.76 16.57 50.78
N THR A 119 -10.88 15.69 51.25
CA THR A 119 -10.85 14.88 52.51
C THR A 119 -11.45 13.48 52.53
N ALA A 120 -10.48 12.61 52.73
CA ALA A 120 -10.40 11.32 53.41
C ALA A 120 -11.61 10.75 54.16
N CYS A 121 -11.82 9.44 53.98
CA CYS A 121 -12.08 8.52 55.07
C CYS A 121 -11.74 7.07 54.68
N GLU A 122 -10.80 6.49 55.39
CA GLU A 122 -10.47 5.07 55.40
C GLU A 122 -11.62 4.24 55.96
N LYS A 123 -11.85 3.07 55.35
CA LYS A 123 -12.22 1.86 56.14
C LYS A 123 -11.97 0.60 55.32
N ASP A 124 -11.22 -0.26 55.97
CA ASP A 124 -10.92 -1.63 55.62
C ASP A 124 -12.17 -2.47 55.36
N ALA A 125 -12.11 -3.39 54.39
CA ALA A 125 -12.40 -4.80 54.59
C ALA A 125 -12.42 -5.59 53.29
N ASP A 126 -11.71 -6.67 53.34
CA ASP A 126 -12.01 -7.98 52.77
C ASP A 126 -11.42 -8.34 51.41
N ALA A 127 -10.41 -9.19 51.52
CA ALA A 127 -9.82 -9.94 50.44
C ALA A 127 -10.78 -11.00 49.91
N SER A 128 -11.36 -10.77 48.76
CA SER A 128 -11.91 -11.83 47.93
C SER A 128 -11.02 -11.99 46.69
N GLN A 129 -10.38 -13.16 46.57
CA GLN A 129 -9.64 -13.60 45.42
C GLN A 129 -10.54 -13.50 44.19
N SER A 130 -10.30 -12.49 43.37
CA SER A 130 -10.82 -12.47 42.00
C SER A 130 -9.90 -13.32 41.12
N THR A 131 -10.43 -14.43 40.66
CA THR A 131 -9.85 -15.20 39.53
C THR A 131 -9.79 -14.27 38.35
N ASP A 132 -8.56 -13.83 37.99
CA ASP A 132 -8.29 -13.06 36.78
C ASP A 132 -8.63 -13.91 35.55
N THR A 133 -9.85 -13.80 35.07
CA THR A 133 -10.17 -14.08 33.67
C THR A 133 -9.46 -13.02 32.85
N PRO A 134 -8.64 -13.39 31.85
CA PRO A 134 -7.96 -12.41 31.01
C PRO A 134 -9.02 -11.53 30.36
N SER A 135 -8.97 -10.22 30.66
CA SER A 135 -9.85 -9.22 30.07
C SER A 135 -9.74 -9.32 28.55
N ALA A 136 -10.87 -9.55 27.88
CA ALA A 136 -10.91 -9.66 26.42
C ALA A 136 -10.33 -8.38 25.81
N SER A 137 -9.38 -8.54 24.87
CA SER A 137 -8.78 -7.44 24.14
C SER A 137 -9.84 -6.69 23.33
N LEU A 138 -9.97 -5.38 23.55
CA LEU A 138 -10.88 -4.54 22.76
C LEU A 138 -10.43 -4.43 21.30
N TRP A 139 -9.10 -4.50 21.09
CA TRP A 139 -8.52 -4.32 19.78
C TRP A 139 -7.06 -4.80 19.78
N SER A 140 -6.68 -5.50 18.71
CA SER A 140 -5.29 -5.92 18.47
C SER A 140 -4.90 -5.63 17.04
N LEU A 141 -3.70 -5.10 16.82
CA LEU A 141 -3.19 -4.78 15.50
C LEU A 141 -1.67 -4.96 15.41
N GLN A 142 -1.19 -5.14 14.17
CA GLN A 142 0.21 -5.08 13.79
C GLN A 142 0.41 -3.96 12.78
N TRP A 143 1.54 -3.26 12.84
CA TRP A 143 1.83 -2.14 11.94
C TRP A 143 3.28 -2.04 11.55
N CYS A 144 3.53 -1.32 10.45
CA CYS A 144 4.82 -0.75 10.13
C CYS A 144 4.69 0.68 9.58
N HIS A 145 5.63 1.54 9.97
CA HIS A 145 5.90 2.83 9.32
C HIS A 145 7.13 2.68 8.44
N PHE A 146 7.02 3.07 7.19
CA PHE A 146 8.11 2.96 6.23
C PHE A 146 8.09 4.12 5.23
N TYR A 147 9.23 4.32 4.56
CA TYR A 147 9.37 5.39 3.59
C TYR A 147 10.36 5.04 2.49
N ALA A 148 10.25 5.71 1.35
CA ALA A 148 11.25 5.85 0.30
C ALA A 148 10.97 7.15 -0.47
N PRO A 149 11.95 7.78 -1.12
CA PRO A 149 11.71 8.95 -1.95
C PRO A 149 10.68 8.76 -3.07
N SER A 150 10.58 7.53 -3.60
CA SER A 150 9.62 7.14 -4.64
C SER A 150 8.21 6.82 -4.11
N LEU A 151 8.06 6.59 -2.81
CA LEU A 151 6.81 6.09 -2.21
C LEU A 151 5.62 7.04 -2.38
N PRO A 152 5.79 8.38 -2.32
CA PRO A 152 4.70 9.30 -2.63
C PRO A 152 4.09 9.11 -4.02
N ALA A 153 4.93 8.91 -5.04
CA ALA A 153 4.47 8.68 -6.41
C ALA A 153 3.77 7.30 -6.55
N ILE A 154 4.27 6.29 -5.84
CA ILE A 154 3.65 4.95 -5.78
C ILE A 154 2.28 5.03 -5.13
N TYR A 155 2.14 5.78 -4.03
CA TYR A 155 0.86 5.96 -3.33
C TYR A 155 -0.17 6.72 -4.19
N GLU A 156 0.24 7.74 -4.95
CA GLU A 156 -0.65 8.38 -5.91
C GLU A 156 -1.14 7.38 -6.97
N LYS A 157 -0.27 6.50 -7.48
CA LYS A 157 -0.67 5.42 -8.39
C LYS A 157 -1.63 4.41 -7.75
N TYR A 158 -1.43 4.09 -6.47
CA TYR A 158 -2.37 3.28 -5.69
C TYR A 158 -3.77 3.91 -5.69
N LYS A 159 -3.88 5.20 -5.35
CA LYS A 159 -5.15 5.95 -5.35
C LYS A 159 -5.78 6.05 -6.74
N GLU A 160 -4.99 6.39 -7.77
CA GLU A 160 -5.47 6.47 -9.16
C GLU A 160 -6.09 5.16 -9.64
N ARG A 161 -5.64 4.02 -9.11
CA ARG A 161 -6.17 2.68 -9.43
C ARG A 161 -7.38 2.27 -8.60
N GLY A 162 -7.87 3.15 -7.74
CA GLY A 162 -9.02 2.87 -6.87
C GLY A 162 -8.67 2.37 -5.49
N GLY A 163 -7.38 2.40 -5.10
CA GLY A 163 -6.92 2.05 -3.76
C GLY A 163 -7.54 2.95 -2.70
N ARG A 164 -8.01 2.32 -1.64
CA ARG A 164 -8.69 2.98 -0.51
C ARG A 164 -7.79 2.96 0.72
N PRO A 165 -7.91 3.96 1.62
CA PRO A 165 -7.17 3.98 2.88
C PRO A 165 -7.45 2.74 3.75
N VAL A 166 -8.66 2.20 3.67
CA VAL A 166 -9.11 0.99 4.36
C VAL A 166 -9.64 0.00 3.33
N PHE A 167 -9.26 -1.24 3.46
CA PHE A 167 -9.72 -2.34 2.62
C PHE A 167 -9.72 -3.67 3.39
N HIS A 168 -10.55 -4.62 2.95
CA HIS A 168 -10.62 -5.96 3.50
C HIS A 168 -10.03 -6.94 2.48
N PRO A 169 -8.82 -7.49 2.69
CA PRO A 169 -8.23 -8.45 1.77
C PRO A 169 -8.98 -9.78 1.84
N THR A 170 -8.96 -10.54 0.77
CA THR A 170 -9.52 -11.91 0.76
C THR A 170 -8.80 -12.84 1.74
N ASP A 171 -7.49 -12.60 1.92
CA ASP A 171 -6.64 -13.33 2.85
C ASP A 171 -5.72 -12.33 3.56
N ILE A 172 -5.77 -12.35 4.88
CA ILE A 172 -4.98 -11.47 5.76
C ILE A 172 -3.59 -12.05 6.06
N GLU A 173 -3.42 -13.37 5.94
CA GLU A 173 -2.20 -14.08 6.35
C GLU A 173 -0.93 -13.55 5.67
N PRO A 174 -0.90 -13.23 4.36
CA PRO A 174 0.28 -12.66 3.74
C PRO A 174 0.73 -11.33 4.36
N PHE A 175 -0.21 -10.49 4.79
CA PHE A 175 0.09 -9.21 5.43
C PHE A 175 0.66 -9.40 6.84
N THR A 176 0.03 -10.26 7.64
CA THR A 176 0.47 -10.53 9.02
C THR A 176 1.82 -11.21 9.05
N THR A 177 2.07 -12.17 8.15
CA THR A 177 3.36 -12.85 8.00
C THR A 177 4.46 -11.87 7.63
N LEU A 178 4.23 -10.97 6.66
CA LEU A 178 5.21 -9.97 6.27
C LEU A 178 5.53 -8.98 7.39
N LEU A 179 4.52 -8.54 8.15
CA LEU A 179 4.74 -7.65 9.30
C LEU A 179 5.55 -8.33 10.41
N ALA A 180 5.30 -9.62 10.66
CA ALA A 180 6.09 -10.42 11.60
C ALA A 180 7.54 -10.59 11.11
N ASP A 181 7.75 -10.94 9.83
CA ASP A 181 9.08 -11.04 9.22
C ASP A 181 9.86 -9.72 9.33
N ILE A 182 9.21 -8.58 9.07
CA ILE A 182 9.82 -7.25 9.19
C ILE A 182 10.21 -6.97 10.65
N TYR A 183 9.36 -7.35 11.61
CA TYR A 183 9.64 -7.21 13.03
C TYR A 183 10.87 -8.02 13.44
N ASP A 184 10.96 -9.27 13.04
CA ASP A 184 12.08 -10.16 13.34
C ASP A 184 13.38 -9.66 12.71
N LEU A 185 13.34 -9.21 11.45
CA LEU A 185 14.47 -8.59 10.78
C LEU A 185 14.92 -7.30 11.48
N ALA A 186 14.00 -6.45 11.91
CA ALA A 186 14.32 -5.21 12.63
C ALA A 186 15.02 -5.49 13.97
N SER A 187 14.69 -6.61 14.63
CA SER A 187 15.30 -7.07 15.87
C SER A 187 16.67 -7.71 15.67
N SER A 188 16.98 -8.13 14.44
CA SER A 188 18.20 -8.91 14.15
C SER A 188 19.46 -8.03 14.10
N SER A 189 20.62 -8.67 14.24
CA SER A 189 21.94 -8.05 14.07
C SER A 189 22.53 -8.30 12.67
N ASP A 190 21.75 -8.75 11.71
CA ASP A 190 22.19 -9.04 10.34
C ASP A 190 22.72 -7.77 9.65
N TYR A 191 23.93 -7.82 9.09
CA TYR A 191 24.55 -6.67 8.42
C TYR A 191 23.87 -6.28 7.11
N ILE A 192 23.12 -7.21 6.48
CA ILE A 192 22.33 -6.95 5.25
C ILE A 192 20.84 -6.71 5.55
N ARG A 193 20.46 -6.51 6.82
CA ARG A 193 19.05 -6.39 7.22
C ARG A 193 18.31 -5.28 6.49
N ASP A 194 18.93 -4.14 6.18
CA ASP A 194 18.30 -3.07 5.39
C ASP A 194 17.84 -3.57 4.01
N MET A 195 18.65 -4.43 3.36
CA MET A 195 18.31 -5.04 2.07
C MET A 195 17.17 -6.05 2.22
N ARG A 196 17.17 -6.86 3.27
CA ARG A 196 16.09 -7.82 3.55
C ARG A 196 14.79 -7.12 3.91
N ILE A 197 14.87 -6.06 4.71
CA ILE A 197 13.70 -5.20 5.03
C ILE A 197 13.16 -4.56 3.75
N ASN A 198 14.03 -4.04 2.88
CA ASN A 198 13.61 -3.50 1.58
C ASN A 198 12.88 -4.53 0.72
N GLU A 199 13.35 -5.78 0.66
CA GLU A 199 12.69 -6.88 -0.04
C GLU A 199 11.26 -7.12 0.52
N LYS A 200 11.14 -7.24 1.85
CA LYS A 200 9.84 -7.47 2.51
C LYS A 200 8.88 -6.29 2.32
N LEU A 201 9.37 -5.05 2.45
CA LEU A 201 8.57 -3.86 2.18
C LEU A 201 8.16 -3.77 0.69
N GLY A 202 9.01 -4.22 -0.23
CA GLY A 202 8.67 -4.34 -1.65
C GLY A 202 7.54 -5.34 -1.89
N THR A 203 7.60 -6.50 -1.23
CA THR A 203 6.53 -7.51 -1.26
C THR A 203 5.23 -6.96 -0.66
N LEU A 204 5.30 -6.26 0.48
CA LEU A 204 4.15 -5.60 1.08
C LEU A 204 3.50 -4.59 0.12
N LEU A 205 4.30 -3.75 -0.54
CA LEU A 205 3.78 -2.81 -1.55
C LEU A 205 3.12 -3.52 -2.73
N THR A 206 3.63 -4.67 -3.16
CA THR A 206 3.01 -5.47 -4.22
C THR A 206 1.63 -5.93 -3.80
N LEU A 207 1.49 -6.50 -2.60
CA LEU A 207 0.19 -6.91 -2.05
C LEU A 207 -0.78 -5.72 -1.94
N LEU A 208 -0.30 -4.57 -1.45
CA LEU A 208 -1.11 -3.34 -1.37
C LEU A 208 -1.57 -2.85 -2.74
N MET A 209 -0.70 -2.90 -3.75
CA MET A 209 -1.06 -2.52 -5.12
C MET A 209 -2.05 -3.48 -5.75
N GLU A 210 -2.02 -4.76 -5.41
CA GLU A 210 -3.00 -5.76 -5.84
C GLU A 210 -4.38 -5.47 -5.25
N GLN A 211 -4.46 -5.04 -3.98
CA GLN A 211 -5.72 -4.66 -3.33
C GLN A 211 -6.40 -3.44 -3.99
N SER A 212 -5.63 -2.53 -4.57
CA SER A 212 -6.20 -1.38 -5.30
C SER A 212 -7.00 -1.78 -6.54
N TRP A 213 -6.91 -3.04 -6.92
CA TRP A 213 -7.45 -3.57 -8.17
C TRP A 213 -8.68 -4.46 -8.00
N HIS A 214 -9.39 -4.44 -6.87
CA HIS A 214 -10.58 -5.25 -6.69
C HIS A 214 -11.86 -4.48 -7.08
N PRO A 215 -12.40 -4.73 -8.28
CA PRO A 215 -13.72 -4.24 -8.60
C PRO A 215 -14.76 -5.23 -8.05
N GLU A 216 -15.57 -4.77 -7.13
CA GLU A 216 -16.65 -5.49 -6.45
C GLU A 216 -17.84 -5.86 -7.37
N SER A 217 -17.65 -6.34 -8.61
CA SER A 217 -18.77 -6.85 -9.39
C SER A 217 -18.38 -7.87 -10.45
N VAL A 218 -19.23 -8.86 -10.64
CA VAL A 218 -19.23 -9.89 -11.69
C VAL A 218 -19.11 -9.30 -13.12
N THR A 219 -19.58 -8.09 -13.34
CA THR A 219 -19.44 -7.33 -14.59
C THR A 219 -17.99 -6.98 -14.90
N VAL A 220 -17.13 -6.91 -13.93
CA VAL A 220 -15.72 -6.53 -14.09
C VAL A 220 -14.86 -7.75 -14.46
N SER A 221 -15.25 -8.97 -14.07
CA SER A 221 -14.55 -10.18 -14.50
C SER A 221 -14.63 -10.35 -16.02
N ARG A 222 -15.81 -10.13 -16.62
CA ARG A 222 -16.00 -10.17 -18.09
C ARG A 222 -15.18 -9.07 -18.79
N LYS A 223 -15.21 -7.84 -18.27
CA LYS A 223 -14.42 -6.72 -18.80
C LYS A 223 -12.91 -6.93 -18.71
N ARG A 224 -12.43 -7.62 -17.65
CA ARG A 224 -11.02 -8.02 -17.53
C ARG A 224 -10.62 -9.04 -18.59
N MET A 225 -11.47 -10.04 -18.84
CA MET A 225 -11.22 -11.04 -19.90
C MET A 225 -11.16 -10.38 -21.27
N GLU A 226 -12.07 -9.46 -21.58
CA GLU A 226 -12.07 -8.70 -22.83
C GLU A 226 -10.80 -7.85 -22.97
N LEU A 227 -10.35 -7.19 -21.89
CA LEU A 227 -9.16 -6.36 -21.91
C LEU A 227 -7.86 -7.17 -21.96
N ALA A 228 -7.82 -8.35 -21.32
CA ALA A 228 -6.73 -9.28 -21.44
C ALA A 228 -6.57 -9.79 -22.88
N ALA A 229 -7.67 -10.11 -23.55
CA ALA A 229 -7.67 -10.48 -24.96
C ALA A 229 -7.17 -9.34 -25.87
N VAL A 230 -7.53 -8.08 -25.59
CA VAL A 230 -6.96 -6.92 -26.31
C VAL A 230 -5.45 -6.83 -26.12
N LYS A 231 -4.98 -7.03 -24.88
CA LYS A 231 -3.53 -7.00 -24.58
C LYS A 231 -2.79 -8.13 -25.29
N GLU A 232 -3.30 -9.34 -25.24
CA GLU A 232 -2.74 -10.51 -25.94
C GLU A 232 -2.67 -10.28 -27.44
N TYR A 233 -3.74 -9.75 -28.03
CA TYR A 233 -3.74 -9.39 -29.45
C TYR A 233 -2.68 -8.34 -29.79
N LEU A 234 -2.49 -7.32 -28.96
CA LEU A 234 -1.39 -6.35 -29.12
C LEU A 234 -0.02 -7.00 -29.02
N ASP A 235 0.13 -8.00 -28.14
CA ASP A 235 1.37 -8.74 -27.94
C ASP A 235 1.73 -9.65 -29.13
N GLU A 236 0.74 -10.17 -29.85
CA GLU A 236 0.91 -11.02 -31.03
C GLU A 236 1.06 -10.22 -32.31
N HIS A 237 0.30 -9.12 -32.46
CA HIS A 237 0.23 -8.32 -33.67
C HIS A 237 1.00 -6.98 -33.61
N TYR A 238 1.98 -6.87 -32.71
CA TYR A 238 2.70 -5.59 -32.48
C TYR A 238 3.40 -5.03 -33.70
N THR A 239 3.75 -5.87 -34.68
CA THR A 239 4.40 -5.44 -35.94
C THR A 239 3.44 -4.78 -36.92
N GLU A 240 2.14 -4.99 -36.75
CA GLU A 240 1.11 -4.47 -37.66
C GLU A 240 0.75 -3.03 -37.34
N LYS A 241 0.15 -2.34 -38.31
CA LYS A 241 -0.40 -1.00 -38.07
C LYS A 241 -1.75 -1.14 -37.37
N LEU A 242 -1.71 -1.06 -36.04
CA LEU A 242 -2.90 -1.13 -35.19
C LEU A 242 -3.30 0.26 -34.73
N THR A 243 -4.57 0.60 -34.92
CA THR A 243 -5.17 1.82 -34.38
C THR A 243 -6.16 1.48 -33.25
N LEU A 244 -6.52 2.48 -32.46
CA LEU A 244 -7.51 2.30 -31.42
C LEU A 244 -8.89 1.97 -31.99
N ASP A 245 -9.19 2.47 -33.20
CA ASP A 245 -10.44 2.21 -33.91
C ASP A 245 -10.49 0.74 -34.37
N ASP A 246 -9.41 0.19 -34.93
CA ASP A 246 -9.32 -1.22 -35.32
C ASP A 246 -9.56 -2.17 -34.14
N LEU A 247 -8.97 -1.85 -32.98
CA LEU A 247 -9.15 -2.62 -31.75
C LEU A 247 -10.59 -2.50 -31.23
N ALA A 248 -11.14 -1.30 -31.25
CA ALA A 248 -12.51 -1.06 -30.83
C ALA A 248 -13.53 -1.85 -31.66
N GLU A 249 -13.35 -1.88 -32.98
CA GLU A 249 -14.16 -2.66 -33.91
C GLU A 249 -13.98 -4.17 -33.68
N LYS A 250 -12.74 -4.65 -33.61
CA LYS A 250 -12.42 -6.07 -33.46
C LYS A 250 -13.00 -6.67 -32.18
N PHE A 251 -12.92 -5.94 -31.08
CA PHE A 251 -13.36 -6.40 -29.75
C PHE A 251 -14.77 -5.92 -29.39
N PHE A 252 -15.48 -5.24 -30.29
CA PHE A 252 -16.83 -4.71 -30.09
C PHE A 252 -16.91 -3.80 -28.84
N ILE A 253 -15.86 -2.99 -28.60
CA ILE A 253 -15.74 -2.10 -27.45
C ILE A 253 -15.74 -0.65 -27.95
N ASN A 254 -16.44 0.25 -27.24
CA ASN A 254 -16.35 1.67 -27.56
C ASN A 254 -14.89 2.18 -27.36
N LYS A 255 -14.33 2.89 -28.36
CA LYS A 255 -12.93 3.33 -28.37
C LYS A 255 -12.56 4.22 -27.19
N PHE A 256 -13.43 5.13 -26.78
CA PHE A 256 -13.18 6.01 -25.64
C PHE A 256 -13.14 5.22 -24.34
N TYR A 257 -14.05 4.26 -24.21
CA TYR A 257 -14.08 3.34 -23.10
C TYR A 257 -12.83 2.43 -23.07
N LEU A 258 -12.46 1.84 -24.22
CA LEU A 258 -11.24 1.05 -24.36
C LEU A 258 -10.00 1.85 -23.95
N SER A 259 -9.84 3.07 -24.46
CA SER A 259 -8.72 3.95 -24.12
C SER A 259 -8.62 4.24 -22.63
N LYS A 260 -9.78 4.54 -22.01
CA LYS A 260 -9.88 4.83 -20.57
C LYS A 260 -9.53 3.59 -19.73
N ILE A 261 -10.24 2.47 -19.97
CA ILE A 261 -10.08 1.27 -19.14
C ILE A 261 -8.70 0.63 -19.33
N PHE A 262 -8.12 0.67 -20.53
CA PHE A 262 -6.77 0.17 -20.78
C PHE A 262 -5.73 0.97 -19.99
N LYS A 263 -5.86 2.31 -19.97
CA LYS A 263 -4.97 3.18 -19.18
C LYS A 263 -5.15 2.96 -17.67
N GLU A 264 -6.38 2.81 -17.20
CA GLU A 264 -6.68 2.51 -15.80
C GLU A 264 -6.11 1.15 -15.38
N THR A 265 -6.19 0.15 -16.28
CA THR A 265 -5.76 -1.22 -16.00
C THR A 265 -4.25 -1.40 -16.08
N TYR A 266 -3.63 -0.94 -17.16
CA TYR A 266 -2.22 -1.20 -17.43
C TYR A 266 -1.32 0.02 -17.12
N GLY A 267 -1.87 1.13 -16.62
CA GLY A 267 -1.13 2.35 -16.28
C GLY A 267 -0.55 3.09 -17.48
N THR A 268 -0.89 2.68 -18.71
CA THR A 268 -0.36 3.25 -19.95
C THR A 268 -1.43 3.24 -21.04
N THR A 269 -1.29 4.12 -22.03
CA THR A 269 -2.20 4.10 -23.19
C THR A 269 -1.88 2.92 -24.12
N VAL A 270 -2.87 2.46 -24.91
CA VAL A 270 -2.68 1.40 -25.93
C VAL A 270 -1.48 1.70 -26.84
N ASN A 271 -1.39 2.94 -27.32
CA ASN A 271 -0.29 3.33 -28.20
C ASN A 271 1.08 3.29 -27.51
N ASN A 272 1.19 3.78 -26.28
CA ASN A 272 2.45 3.72 -25.52
C ASN A 272 2.83 2.27 -25.18
N TYR A 273 1.85 1.42 -24.88
CA TYR A 273 2.05 -0.01 -24.67
C TYR A 273 2.65 -0.66 -25.93
N LEU A 274 2.05 -0.40 -27.10
CA LEU A 274 2.53 -0.92 -28.39
C LEU A 274 3.96 -0.43 -28.73
N ILE A 275 4.22 0.87 -28.51
CA ILE A 275 5.57 1.43 -28.68
C ILE A 275 6.57 0.73 -27.75
N SER A 276 6.24 0.57 -26.46
CA SER A 276 7.13 -0.09 -25.49
C SER A 276 7.43 -1.53 -25.90
N LYS A 277 6.43 -2.29 -26.36
CA LYS A 277 6.60 -3.66 -26.86
C LYS A 277 7.55 -3.72 -28.06
N ARG A 278 7.36 -2.83 -29.04
CA ARG A 278 8.22 -2.70 -30.24
C ARG A 278 9.66 -2.37 -29.86
N ILE A 279 9.86 -1.41 -28.95
CA ILE A 279 11.21 -1.03 -28.48
C ILE A 279 11.88 -2.20 -27.73
N THR A 280 11.15 -2.92 -26.90
CA THR A 280 11.69 -4.12 -26.23
C THR A 280 12.17 -5.16 -27.25
N ARG A 281 11.39 -5.40 -28.30
CA ARG A 281 11.80 -6.32 -29.36
C ARG A 281 12.97 -5.78 -30.18
N ALA A 282 12.98 -4.47 -30.47
CA ALA A 282 14.09 -3.82 -31.16
C ALA A 282 15.40 -3.96 -30.37
N LYS A 283 15.40 -3.84 -29.07
CA LYS A 283 16.56 -4.07 -28.18
C LYS A 283 17.14 -5.47 -28.36
N GLN A 284 16.27 -6.49 -28.44
CA GLN A 284 16.71 -7.86 -28.69
C GLN A 284 17.36 -8.01 -30.05
N LEU A 285 16.73 -7.47 -31.13
CA LEU A 285 17.29 -7.52 -32.47
C LEU A 285 18.62 -6.75 -32.60
N LEU A 286 18.71 -5.55 -32.02
CA LEU A 286 19.92 -4.75 -31.99
C LEU A 286 21.08 -5.46 -31.29
N ARG A 287 20.80 -6.26 -30.28
CA ARG A 287 21.81 -6.95 -29.46
C ARG A 287 22.23 -8.29 -30.05
N PHE A 288 21.30 -9.02 -30.64
CA PHE A 288 21.54 -10.43 -31.01
C PHE A 288 21.57 -10.68 -32.53
N THR A 289 21.49 -9.63 -33.35
CA THR A 289 21.57 -9.75 -34.83
C THR A 289 22.41 -8.64 -35.44
N ASP A 290 22.88 -8.87 -36.64
CA ASP A 290 23.61 -7.90 -37.46
C ASP A 290 22.69 -7.01 -38.32
N MET A 291 21.37 -7.07 -38.11
CA MET A 291 20.41 -6.24 -38.85
C MET A 291 20.76 -4.75 -38.70
N THR A 292 20.66 -4.00 -39.78
CA THR A 292 20.80 -2.54 -39.72
C THR A 292 19.71 -1.92 -38.86
N VAL A 293 19.92 -0.68 -38.42
CA VAL A 293 18.93 0.04 -37.61
C VAL A 293 17.59 0.15 -38.37
N ASP A 294 17.64 0.34 -39.66
CA ASP A 294 16.47 0.50 -40.54
C ASP A 294 15.69 -0.84 -40.66
N GLU A 295 16.43 -1.94 -40.85
CA GLU A 295 15.84 -3.29 -40.86
C GLU A 295 15.20 -3.65 -39.52
N VAL A 296 15.86 -3.29 -38.41
CA VAL A 296 15.27 -3.48 -37.09
C VAL A 296 13.98 -2.68 -36.93
N GLY A 297 13.97 -1.40 -37.34
CA GLY A 297 12.77 -0.56 -37.32
C GLY A 297 11.62 -1.18 -38.13
N ALA A 298 11.91 -1.67 -39.34
CA ALA A 298 10.94 -2.34 -40.20
C ALA A 298 10.42 -3.65 -39.55
N ALA A 299 11.33 -4.48 -38.99
CA ALA A 299 10.99 -5.75 -38.37
C ALA A 299 10.09 -5.62 -37.13
N VAL A 300 10.13 -4.47 -36.42
CA VAL A 300 9.26 -4.21 -35.28
C VAL A 300 8.00 -3.38 -35.60
N GLY A 301 7.70 -3.20 -36.92
CA GLY A 301 6.50 -2.47 -37.35
C GLY A 301 6.64 -0.94 -37.26
N MET A 302 7.86 -0.41 -37.26
CA MET A 302 8.20 1.01 -37.30
C MET A 302 9.01 1.29 -38.56
N GLY A 303 8.37 1.22 -39.75
CA GLY A 303 9.04 1.29 -41.06
C GLY A 303 9.69 2.63 -41.38
N ASP A 304 9.37 3.73 -40.72
CA ASP A 304 10.07 5.00 -40.83
C ASP A 304 11.26 5.01 -39.86
N ALA A 305 12.48 4.96 -40.40
CA ALA A 305 13.73 4.93 -39.65
C ALA A 305 13.92 6.14 -38.72
N ASN A 306 13.47 7.32 -39.16
CA ASN A 306 13.54 8.54 -38.33
C ASN A 306 12.57 8.49 -37.20
N TYR A 307 11.35 8.02 -37.45
CA TYR A 307 10.33 7.80 -36.38
C TYR A 307 10.80 6.76 -35.40
N PHE A 308 11.31 5.61 -35.86
CA PHE A 308 11.87 4.56 -35.02
C PHE A 308 12.98 5.10 -34.10
N SER A 309 13.99 5.77 -34.68
CA SER A 309 15.13 6.31 -33.92
C SER A 309 14.69 7.32 -32.86
N ARG A 310 13.73 8.20 -33.19
CA ARG A 310 13.16 9.15 -32.19
C ARG A 310 12.41 8.45 -31.07
N MET A 311 11.57 7.45 -31.40
CA MET A 311 10.82 6.72 -30.40
C MET A 311 11.73 5.86 -29.53
N PHE A 312 12.73 5.20 -30.10
CA PHE A 312 13.72 4.44 -29.35
C PHE A 312 14.46 5.35 -28.36
N ARG A 313 14.97 6.51 -28.82
CA ARG A 313 15.65 7.48 -27.95
C ARG A 313 14.73 8.05 -26.87
N LYS A 314 13.45 8.26 -27.18
CA LYS A 314 12.46 8.75 -26.22
C LYS A 314 12.24 7.74 -25.08
N VAL A 315 12.27 6.44 -25.37
CA VAL A 315 12.01 5.38 -24.40
C VAL A 315 13.29 4.97 -23.65
N GLU A 316 14.42 4.81 -24.35
CA GLU A 316 15.68 4.29 -23.81
C GLU A 316 16.70 5.38 -23.42
N GLY A 317 16.46 6.63 -23.78
CA GLY A 317 17.37 7.75 -23.50
C GLY A 317 18.55 7.89 -24.48
N ILE A 318 18.88 6.84 -25.23
CA ILE A 318 19.99 6.79 -26.20
C ILE A 318 19.51 6.33 -27.60
N SER A 319 20.27 6.60 -28.64
CA SER A 319 19.90 6.15 -29.98
C SER A 319 20.08 4.63 -30.18
N PRO A 320 19.41 4.01 -31.19
CA PRO A 320 19.59 2.58 -31.50
C PRO A 320 21.05 2.22 -31.79
N ARG A 321 21.80 3.11 -32.47
CA ARG A 321 23.22 2.91 -32.79
C ARG A 321 24.10 2.95 -31.54
N GLU A 322 23.83 3.88 -30.62
CA GLU A 322 24.51 3.98 -29.31
C GLU A 322 24.19 2.76 -28.45
N TYR A 323 22.92 2.32 -28.45
CA TYR A 323 22.51 1.12 -27.73
C TYR A 323 23.29 -0.12 -28.19
N ARG A 324 23.39 -0.35 -29.52
CA ARG A 324 24.15 -1.48 -30.06
C ARG A 324 25.61 -1.48 -29.66
N LYS A 325 26.26 -0.28 -29.59
CA LYS A 325 27.67 -0.17 -29.21
C LYS A 325 27.97 -0.49 -27.76
N GLN A 326 26.94 -0.49 -26.88
CA GLN A 326 27.10 -0.79 -25.47
C GLN A 326 27.16 -2.30 -25.20
N TRP A 327 26.76 -3.10 -26.15
CA TRP A 327 26.69 -4.56 -26.06
C TRP A 327 27.53 -5.26 -27.11
#